data_0ab47c44df3731c5450e69001d3b59e5
#
_entry.id   0ab47c44df3731c5450e69001d3b59e5
#
_cell.length_a   1.000
_cell.length_b   1.000
_cell.length_c   1.000
_cell.angle_alpha   90.00
_cell.angle_beta   90.00
_cell.angle_gamma   90.00
#
_symmetry.space_group_name_H-M   'P 1'
#
loop_
_entity.id
_entity.type
_entity.pdbx_description
1 polymer ?
#
loop_
_entity_poly.entity_id
_entity_poly.type
_entity_poly.pdbx_seq_one_letter_code
_entity_poly.pdbx_strand_id
1 'polypeptide(L)'
;TLRIKLLPPQGSEVFLGTSAFDAGWMDELNDLQPNAQFLFVIEGMMMYFDRYTVRALFRDLAQRFHGSEIAFDVINSWMVSHSDQHEALKHSRARFVFGCDDDHEPERWAHNLHLVSAKRLMTDFPAWKKSGALSAMITRRLPFLKESFRMLHYRID
;
A
#
# COMPACT_ATOMS: atom_id res chain seq x y z
N THR A 1 -9.61 6.83 -21.76
CA THR A 1 -9.10 5.53 -21.25
C THR A 1 -10.24 4.51 -21.13
N LEU A 2 -9.92 3.21 -21.08
CA LEU A 2 -10.90 2.14 -20.86
C LEU A 2 -11.63 2.32 -19.51
N ARG A 3 -10.92 2.76 -18.48
CA ARG A 3 -11.46 3.06 -17.14
C ARG A 3 -12.65 4.00 -17.21
N ILE A 4 -12.53 5.13 -17.89
CA ILE A 4 -13.61 6.13 -18.03
C ILE A 4 -14.82 5.57 -18.78
N LYS A 5 -14.60 4.67 -19.76
CA LYS A 5 -15.70 4.04 -20.51
C LYS A 5 -16.49 3.03 -19.67
N LEU A 6 -15.81 2.27 -18.80
CA LEU A 6 -16.43 1.23 -17.98
C LEU A 6 -16.98 1.76 -16.66
N LEU A 7 -16.26 2.70 -16.05
CA LEU A 7 -16.58 3.30 -14.76
C LEU A 7 -16.34 4.81 -14.87
N PRO A 8 -17.33 5.58 -15.36
CA PRO A 8 -17.19 7.03 -15.45
C PRO A 8 -17.03 7.65 -14.06
N PRO A 9 -16.31 8.78 -13.95
CA PRO A 9 -16.14 9.48 -12.68
C PRO A 9 -17.49 9.90 -12.10
N GLN A 10 -17.63 9.82 -10.78
CA GLN A 10 -18.83 10.23 -10.06
C GLN A 10 -18.51 11.39 -9.12
N GLY A 11 -19.38 12.38 -9.07
CA GLY A 11 -19.21 13.55 -8.21
C GLY A 11 -17.92 14.33 -8.52
N SER A 12 -17.05 14.45 -7.53
CA SER A 12 -15.77 15.17 -7.62
C SER A 12 -14.57 14.29 -8.02
N GLU A 13 -14.82 13.04 -8.44
CA GLU A 13 -13.74 12.15 -8.86
C GLU A 13 -13.01 12.67 -10.10
N VAL A 14 -11.68 12.63 -10.07
CA VAL A 14 -10.79 12.93 -11.19
C VAL A 14 -9.90 11.72 -11.46
N PHE A 15 -9.79 11.32 -12.73
CA PHE A 15 -8.90 10.23 -13.13
C PHE A 15 -7.68 10.77 -13.84
N LEU A 16 -6.52 10.59 -13.22
CA LEU A 16 -5.24 10.88 -13.83
C LEU A 16 -4.71 9.62 -14.54
N GLY A 17 -4.46 9.73 -15.84
CA GLY A 17 -4.00 8.63 -16.68
C GLY A 17 -2.47 8.56 -16.73
N THR A 18 -1.83 8.49 -15.57
CA THR A 18 -0.38 8.49 -15.42
C THR A 18 0.11 7.34 -14.53
N SER A 19 1.41 7.12 -14.47
CA SER A 19 2.02 6.22 -13.50
C SER A 19 2.07 6.85 -12.12
N ALA A 20 1.80 6.10 -11.07
CA ALA A 20 1.97 6.56 -9.69
C ALA A 20 3.42 6.99 -9.37
N PHE A 21 4.39 6.49 -10.13
CA PHE A 21 5.82 6.80 -9.98
C PHE A 21 6.30 7.97 -10.86
N ASP A 22 5.41 8.59 -11.62
CA ASP A 22 5.69 9.82 -12.35
C ASP A 22 5.36 11.03 -11.47
N ALA A 23 6.34 11.85 -11.15
CA ALA A 23 6.13 13.00 -10.25
C ALA A 23 5.17 14.06 -10.81
N GLY A 24 4.90 14.07 -12.12
CA GLY A 24 4.07 15.09 -12.76
C GLY A 24 2.66 15.23 -12.18
N TRP A 25 2.02 14.12 -11.79
CA TRP A 25 0.70 14.18 -11.15
C TRP A 25 0.74 14.83 -9.75
N MET A 26 1.86 14.71 -9.04
CA MET A 26 2.04 15.35 -7.74
C MET A 26 2.12 16.87 -7.87
N ASP A 27 2.80 17.35 -8.91
CA ASP A 27 2.87 18.77 -9.22
C ASP A 27 1.49 19.30 -9.63
N GLU A 28 0.78 18.57 -10.50
CA GLU A 28 -0.61 18.91 -10.90
C GLU A 28 -1.55 18.96 -9.68
N LEU A 29 -1.42 18.01 -8.74
CA LEU A 29 -2.25 17.96 -7.54
C LEU A 29 -1.97 19.15 -6.61
N ASN A 30 -0.71 19.53 -6.43
CA ASN A 30 -0.31 20.71 -5.66
C ASN A 30 -0.81 22.01 -6.30
N ASP A 31 -0.76 22.12 -7.62
CA ASP A 31 -1.26 23.29 -8.35
C ASP A 31 -2.78 23.44 -8.23
N LEU A 32 -3.50 22.31 -8.28
CA LEU A 32 -4.97 22.29 -8.14
C LEU A 32 -5.43 22.60 -6.71
N GLN A 33 -4.69 22.17 -5.72
CA GLN A 33 -5.04 22.27 -4.30
C GLN A 33 -3.82 22.71 -3.45
N PRO A 34 -3.37 23.95 -3.57
CA PRO A 34 -2.21 24.44 -2.83
C PRO A 34 -2.43 24.34 -1.31
N ASN A 35 -1.45 23.80 -0.60
CA ASN A 35 -1.45 23.61 0.85
C ASN A 35 -2.57 22.67 1.38
N ALA A 36 -3.22 21.91 0.55
CA ALA A 36 -4.18 20.91 1.00
C ALA A 36 -3.47 19.74 1.68
N GLN A 37 -4.14 19.15 2.67
CA GLN A 37 -3.76 17.89 3.28
C GLN A 37 -4.49 16.75 2.55
N PHE A 38 -3.75 15.71 2.21
CA PHE A 38 -4.27 14.57 1.47
C PHE A 38 -4.20 13.29 2.30
N LEU A 39 -5.10 12.37 2.01
CA LEU A 39 -4.95 10.97 2.38
C LEU A 39 -4.64 10.18 1.10
N PHE A 40 -3.41 9.70 0.99
CA PHE A 40 -3.00 8.80 -0.10
C PHE A 40 -3.34 7.36 0.28
N VAL A 41 -4.19 6.70 -0.51
CA VAL A 41 -4.52 5.29 -0.31
C VAL A 41 -3.92 4.47 -1.44
N ILE A 42 -3.02 3.55 -1.09
CA ILE A 42 -2.27 2.73 -2.04
C ILE A 42 -2.55 1.26 -1.71
N GLU A 43 -3.36 0.60 -2.53
CA GLU A 43 -3.82 -0.76 -2.29
C GLU A 43 -3.43 -1.69 -3.44
N GLY A 44 -2.89 -2.88 -3.11
CA GLY A 44 -2.56 -3.94 -4.06
C GLY A 44 -1.50 -3.56 -5.09
N MET A 45 -0.63 -2.60 -4.81
CA MET A 45 0.30 -2.05 -5.80
C MET A 45 1.77 -2.27 -5.44
N MET A 46 2.18 -1.94 -4.21
CA MET A 46 3.59 -1.84 -3.83
C MET A 46 4.36 -3.14 -4.02
N MET A 47 3.74 -4.29 -3.76
CA MET A 47 4.38 -5.60 -3.83
C MET A 47 4.93 -5.97 -5.22
N TYR A 48 4.49 -5.30 -6.28
CA TYR A 48 4.94 -5.58 -7.65
C TYR A 48 6.16 -4.79 -8.10
N PHE A 49 6.63 -3.85 -7.28
CA PHE A 49 7.75 -2.96 -7.62
C PHE A 49 8.95 -3.24 -6.73
N ASP A 50 10.14 -2.89 -7.20
CA ASP A 50 11.34 -3.03 -6.40
C ASP A 50 11.39 -1.99 -5.26
N ARG A 51 12.18 -2.31 -4.24
CA ARG A 51 12.33 -1.48 -3.03
C ARG A 51 12.78 -0.04 -3.32
N TYR A 52 13.61 0.15 -4.34
CA TYR A 52 14.09 1.49 -4.69
C TYR A 52 12.98 2.35 -5.26
N THR A 53 12.17 1.77 -6.14
CA THR A 53 10.98 2.41 -6.74
C THR A 53 9.95 2.78 -5.66
N VAL A 54 9.64 1.85 -4.76
CA VAL A 54 8.73 2.10 -3.63
C VAL A 54 9.27 3.22 -2.73
N ARG A 55 10.54 3.13 -2.33
CA ARG A 55 11.20 4.16 -1.52
C ARG A 55 11.19 5.54 -2.17
N ALA A 56 11.43 5.62 -3.49
CA ALA A 56 11.40 6.88 -4.21
C ALA A 56 10.03 7.54 -4.13
N LEU A 57 8.94 6.79 -4.38
CA LEU A 57 7.58 7.29 -4.26
C LEU A 57 7.30 7.87 -2.86
N PHE A 58 7.67 7.15 -1.79
CA PHE A 58 7.45 7.64 -0.43
C PHE A 58 8.26 8.89 -0.10
N ARG A 59 9.48 9.00 -0.61
CA ARG A 59 10.30 10.20 -0.45
C ARG A 59 9.69 11.39 -1.20
N ASP A 60 9.19 11.19 -2.40
CA ASP A 60 8.54 12.23 -3.18
C ASP A 60 7.25 12.71 -2.51
N LEU A 61 6.43 11.78 -2.00
CA LEU A 61 5.24 12.12 -1.21
C LEU A 61 5.61 12.90 0.05
N ALA A 62 6.60 12.42 0.81
CA ALA A 62 7.05 13.05 2.04
C ALA A 62 7.62 14.45 1.81
N GLN A 63 8.29 14.67 0.68
CA GLN A 63 8.88 15.95 0.35
C GLN A 63 7.84 16.99 -0.11
N ARG A 64 6.75 16.56 -0.73
CA ARG A 64 5.79 17.46 -1.40
C ARG A 64 4.53 17.72 -0.59
N PHE A 65 4.10 16.79 0.29
CA PHE A 65 2.79 16.80 0.91
C PHE A 65 2.84 16.80 2.45
N HIS A 66 3.42 17.85 3.01
CA HIS A 66 3.46 18.04 4.47
C HIS A 66 2.05 18.10 5.07
N GLY A 67 1.87 17.51 6.24
CA GLY A 67 0.58 17.42 6.93
C GLY A 67 -0.37 16.36 6.36
N SER A 68 0.05 15.62 5.34
CA SER A 68 -0.75 14.58 4.67
C SER A 68 -0.54 13.20 5.30
N GLU A 69 -1.36 12.25 4.91
CA GLU A 69 -1.32 10.87 5.42
C GLU A 69 -1.22 9.86 4.28
N ILE A 70 -0.62 8.70 4.55
CA ILE A 70 -0.48 7.60 3.59
C ILE A 70 -0.99 6.32 4.26
N ALA A 71 -1.99 5.68 3.66
CA ALA A 71 -2.47 4.35 4.03
C ALA A 71 -2.15 3.36 2.90
N PHE A 72 -1.44 2.28 3.19
CA PHE A 72 -1.03 1.32 2.17
C PHE A 72 -0.91 -0.09 2.73
N ASP A 73 -1.09 -1.07 1.85
CA ASP A 73 -0.91 -2.47 2.19
C ASP A 73 0.52 -2.94 1.91
N VAL A 74 0.99 -3.85 2.75
CA VAL A 74 2.27 -4.52 2.58
C VAL A 74 2.14 -6.02 2.83
N ILE A 75 3.00 -6.77 2.15
CA ILE A 75 3.23 -8.19 2.41
C ILE A 75 4.61 -8.38 3.05
N ASN A 76 4.80 -9.49 3.75
CA ASN A 76 6.12 -9.83 4.30
C ASN A 76 7.01 -10.55 3.26
N SER A 77 8.30 -10.68 3.56
CA SER A 77 9.28 -11.35 2.68
C SER A 77 8.96 -12.82 2.43
N TRP A 78 8.27 -13.49 3.35
CA TRP A 78 7.81 -14.85 3.15
C TRP A 78 6.80 -14.96 2.00
N MET A 79 5.84 -14.03 1.92
CA MET A 79 4.87 -13.97 0.80
C MET A 79 5.57 -13.68 -0.53
N VAL A 80 6.60 -12.84 -0.53
CA VAL A 80 7.40 -12.58 -1.75
C VAL A 80 8.07 -13.85 -2.23
N SER A 81 8.73 -14.61 -1.35
CA SER A 81 9.44 -15.85 -1.69
C SER A 81 8.50 -16.99 -2.15
N HIS A 82 7.20 -16.91 -1.83
CA HIS A 82 6.17 -17.88 -2.23
C HIS A 82 5.15 -17.30 -3.22
N SER A 83 5.51 -16.25 -3.93
CA SER A 83 4.61 -15.53 -4.83
C SER A 83 4.06 -16.39 -5.99
N ASP A 84 4.80 -17.39 -6.44
CA ASP A 84 4.40 -18.36 -7.47
C ASP A 84 3.24 -19.27 -7.03
N GLN A 85 3.08 -19.48 -5.72
CA GLN A 85 2.01 -20.27 -5.13
C GLN A 85 0.74 -19.43 -4.85
N HIS A 86 0.82 -18.11 -5.02
CA HIS A 86 -0.31 -17.23 -4.73
C HIS A 86 -1.38 -17.34 -5.81
N GLU A 87 -2.64 -17.59 -5.42
CA GLU A 87 -3.77 -17.83 -6.32
C GLU A 87 -3.93 -16.75 -7.40
N ALA A 88 -3.83 -15.48 -7.01
CA ALA A 88 -3.97 -14.34 -7.93
C ALA A 88 -2.85 -14.27 -8.99
N LEU A 89 -1.71 -14.94 -8.77
CA LEU A 89 -0.55 -14.90 -9.67
C LEU A 89 -0.42 -16.13 -10.57
N LYS A 90 -1.13 -17.23 -10.27
CA LYS A 90 -1.02 -18.51 -11.00
C LYS A 90 -1.22 -18.39 -12.52
N HIS A 91 -2.07 -17.46 -12.94
CA HIS A 91 -2.41 -17.24 -14.35
C HIS A 91 -1.80 -15.96 -14.92
N SER A 92 -0.80 -15.39 -14.25
CA SER A 92 -0.19 -14.12 -14.61
C SER A 92 1.34 -14.27 -14.66
N ARG A 93 2.01 -13.35 -15.38
CA ARG A 93 3.48 -13.22 -15.35
C ARG A 93 3.97 -12.34 -14.21
N ALA A 94 3.03 -11.73 -13.46
CA ALA A 94 3.38 -10.89 -12.32
C ALA A 94 4.02 -11.71 -11.19
N ARG A 95 4.90 -11.07 -10.44
CA ARG A 95 5.53 -11.65 -9.25
C ARG A 95 5.56 -10.58 -8.18
N PHE A 96 5.50 -11.00 -6.93
CA PHE A 96 5.81 -10.10 -5.83
C PHE A 96 7.31 -9.91 -5.74
N VAL A 97 7.74 -8.68 -5.61
CA VAL A 97 9.15 -8.26 -5.59
C VAL A 97 9.49 -7.54 -4.28
N PHE A 98 8.55 -6.72 -3.78
CA PHE A 98 8.72 -5.98 -2.55
C PHE A 98 7.95 -6.64 -1.40
N GLY A 99 8.68 -6.89 -0.30
CA GLY A 99 8.14 -7.27 1.00
C GLY A 99 8.71 -6.35 2.07
N CYS A 100 7.88 -6.00 3.05
CA CYS A 100 8.25 -5.20 4.21
C CYS A 100 8.03 -6.03 5.47
N ASP A 101 9.08 -6.33 6.23
CA ASP A 101 8.97 -7.12 7.47
C ASP A 101 8.95 -6.24 8.71
N ASP A 102 9.39 -4.99 8.61
CA ASP A 102 9.44 -4.01 9.69
C ASP A 102 8.46 -2.85 9.39
N ASP A 103 7.44 -2.71 10.22
CA ASP A 103 6.44 -1.65 10.08
C ASP A 103 7.05 -0.23 10.13
N HIS A 104 8.24 -0.08 10.73
CA HIS A 104 8.99 1.18 10.81
C HIS A 104 9.99 1.39 9.66
N GLU A 105 10.07 0.49 8.69
CA GLU A 105 11.00 0.62 7.58
C GLU A 105 10.82 1.93 6.81
N PRO A 106 9.59 2.40 6.46
CA PRO A 106 9.36 3.66 5.76
C PRO A 106 9.88 4.90 6.48
N GLU A 107 9.96 4.91 7.81
CA GLU A 107 10.54 6.04 8.57
C GLU A 107 12.03 6.27 8.24
N ARG A 108 12.73 5.22 7.81
CA ARG A 108 14.13 5.32 7.37
C ARG A 108 14.29 5.87 5.95
N TRP A 109 13.18 6.00 5.21
CA TRP A 109 13.20 6.54 3.85
C TRP A 109 13.10 8.06 3.81
N ALA A 110 12.34 8.64 4.75
CA ALA A 110 12.26 10.08 4.95
C ALA A 110 12.03 10.38 6.44
N HIS A 111 12.73 11.39 6.95
CA HIS A 111 12.75 11.72 8.39
C HIS A 111 11.42 12.27 8.92
N ASN A 112 10.55 12.72 8.04
CA ASN A 112 9.23 13.25 8.34
C ASN A 112 8.08 12.26 8.08
N LEU A 113 8.39 10.98 7.85
CA LEU A 113 7.41 9.90 7.82
C LEU A 113 7.31 9.25 9.20
N HIS A 114 6.12 9.22 9.78
CA HIS A 114 5.88 8.65 11.10
C HIS A 114 4.74 7.63 11.06
N LEU A 115 5.01 6.43 11.58
CA LEU A 115 4.02 5.36 11.69
C LEU A 115 2.93 5.76 12.71
N VAL A 116 1.69 5.83 12.27
CA VAL A 116 0.51 6.09 13.11
C VAL A 116 -0.09 4.78 13.60
N SER A 117 -0.26 3.81 12.70
CA SER A 117 -0.80 2.50 13.07
C SER A 117 -0.43 1.42 12.05
N ALA A 118 -0.37 0.19 12.54
CA ALA A 118 -0.25 -1.01 11.73
C ALA A 118 -1.41 -1.95 12.08
N LYS A 119 -2.14 -2.42 11.07
CA LYS A 119 -3.24 -3.37 11.21
C LYS A 119 -2.95 -4.65 10.44
N ARG A 120 -3.09 -5.77 11.08
CA ARG A 120 -2.94 -7.10 10.48
C ARG A 120 -4.25 -7.55 9.88
N LEU A 121 -4.27 -7.77 8.58
CA LEU A 121 -5.51 -8.10 7.86
C LEU A 121 -6.17 -9.37 8.42
N MET A 122 -5.37 -10.38 8.74
CA MET A 122 -5.87 -11.68 9.19
C MET A 122 -6.40 -11.70 10.64
N THR A 123 -5.99 -10.77 11.49
CA THR A 123 -6.31 -10.81 12.93
C THR A 123 -7.11 -9.63 13.44
N ASP A 124 -6.91 -8.44 12.87
CA ASP A 124 -7.43 -7.20 13.44
C ASP A 124 -8.80 -6.81 12.85
N PHE A 125 -9.16 -7.39 11.70
CA PHE A 125 -10.43 -7.11 11.04
C PHE A 125 -11.49 -8.18 11.37
N PRO A 126 -12.66 -7.77 11.92
CA PRO A 126 -13.72 -8.72 12.33
C PRO A 126 -14.27 -9.59 11.20
N ALA A 127 -14.27 -9.09 9.97
CA ALA A 127 -14.80 -9.83 8.81
C ALA A 127 -14.02 -11.13 8.55
N TRP A 128 -12.72 -11.14 8.81
CA TRP A 128 -11.88 -12.34 8.64
C TRP A 128 -12.01 -13.33 9.78
N LYS A 129 -12.47 -12.91 10.97
CA LYS A 129 -12.74 -13.82 12.10
C LYS A 129 -13.92 -14.77 11.82
N LYS A 130 -14.77 -14.46 10.86
CA LYS A 130 -15.92 -15.28 10.47
C LYS A 130 -15.59 -16.40 9.48
N SER A 131 -14.41 -16.39 8.86
CA SER A 131 -14.00 -17.34 7.81
C SER A 131 -13.53 -18.71 8.32
N GLY A 132 -13.90 -19.09 9.56
CA GLY A 132 -13.78 -20.44 10.11
C GLY A 132 -12.76 -20.55 11.25
N ALA A 133 -13.14 -21.28 12.28
CA ALA A 133 -12.31 -21.52 13.47
C ALA A 133 -10.96 -22.18 13.15
N LEU A 134 -10.88 -22.96 12.06
CA LEU A 134 -9.67 -23.66 11.64
C LEU A 134 -8.62 -22.72 11.06
N SER A 135 -9.01 -21.76 10.20
CA SER A 135 -8.09 -20.76 9.64
C SER A 135 -7.56 -19.82 10.71
N ALA A 136 -8.41 -19.42 11.66
CA ALA A 136 -8.01 -18.59 12.81
C ALA A 136 -7.04 -19.34 13.74
N MET A 137 -7.20 -20.65 13.92
CA MET A 137 -6.31 -21.49 14.75
C MET A 137 -4.95 -21.68 14.09
N ILE A 138 -4.89 -21.87 12.77
CA ILE A 138 -3.65 -21.99 12.00
C ILE A 138 -2.87 -20.67 12.04
N THR A 139 -3.54 -19.56 11.80
CA THR A 139 -2.91 -18.22 11.79
C THR A 139 -2.34 -17.85 13.17
N ARG A 140 -2.99 -18.26 14.26
CA ARG A 140 -2.48 -18.02 15.63
C ARG A 140 -1.22 -18.80 15.95
N ARG A 141 -0.98 -19.97 15.34
CA ARG A 141 0.18 -20.84 15.60
C ARG A 141 1.37 -20.54 14.69
N LEU A 142 1.17 -19.82 13.58
CA LEU A 142 2.20 -19.52 12.59
C LEU A 142 2.39 -17.99 12.50
N PRO A 143 3.31 -17.41 13.28
CA PRO A 143 3.50 -15.95 13.35
C PRO A 143 3.73 -15.30 11.99
N PHE A 144 4.43 -15.96 11.07
CA PHE A 144 4.70 -15.44 9.74
C PHE A 144 3.44 -15.26 8.87
N LEU A 145 2.40 -16.10 9.08
CA LEU A 145 1.11 -15.93 8.39
C LEU A 145 0.31 -14.76 8.97
N LYS A 146 0.44 -14.51 10.27
CA LYS A 146 -0.20 -13.38 10.92
C LYS A 146 0.29 -12.05 10.37
N GLU A 147 1.58 -11.96 10.07
CA GLU A 147 2.25 -10.78 9.54
C GLU A 147 2.27 -10.74 7.99
N SER A 148 1.59 -11.70 7.31
CA SER A 148 1.68 -11.80 5.84
C SER A 148 1.07 -10.60 5.11
N PHE A 149 -0.04 -10.07 5.64
CA PHE A 149 -0.73 -8.91 5.08
C PHE A 149 -1.00 -7.89 6.18
N ARG A 150 -0.48 -6.69 5.99
CA ARG A 150 -0.69 -5.58 6.91
C ARG A 150 -1.11 -4.33 6.15
N MET A 151 -1.94 -3.51 6.80
CA MET A 151 -2.25 -2.15 6.38
C MET A 151 -1.46 -1.21 7.29
N LEU A 152 -0.59 -0.41 6.74
CA LEU A 152 0.20 0.59 7.43
C LEU A 152 -0.39 1.98 7.17
N HIS A 153 -0.46 2.78 8.23
CA HIS A 153 -0.90 4.16 8.17
C HIS A 153 0.21 5.06 8.68
N TYR A 154 0.59 6.02 7.87
CA TYR A 154 1.68 6.96 8.11
C TYR A 154 1.19 8.39 8.04
N ARG A 155 1.83 9.27 8.79
CA ARG A 155 1.69 10.72 8.69
C ARG A 155 2.99 11.32 8.14
N ILE A 156 2.85 12.35 7.34
CA ILE A 156 3.93 13.19 6.82
C ILE A 156 3.93 14.49 7.64
N ASP A 157 4.94 14.71 8.49
CA ASP A 157 5.08 15.92 9.31
C ASP A 157 5.79 17.04 8.56
#